data_98c9d166f3d769c853aba20397ea0cd7
#
_entry.id   98c9d166f3d769c853aba20397ea0cd7
#
_cell.length_a   1.000
_cell.length_b   1.000
_cell.length_c   1.000
_cell.angle_alpha   90.00
_cell.angle_beta   90.00
_cell.angle_gamma   90.00
#
_symmetry.space_group_name_H-M   'P 1'
#
loop_
_entity.id
_entity.type
_entity.pdbx_description
1 polymer ?
#
loop_
_entity_poly.entity_id
_entity_poly.type
_entity_poly.pdbx_seq_one_letter_code
_entity_poly.pdbx_strand_id
1 'polypeptide(L)'
;MYKRIMVAVDGSEIAQQALAEGINIANTYNATLCIVNCIGGENDTDKNKGNEILEKAKSDTDVLSVETRLLNAEAEYGLNGIADAIAAAVYDWKADLIVVGTSNRRGLERFYVGSVAEQLVAKVDSSILLVRSK
;
A
#
# COMPACT_ATOMS: atom_id res chain seq x y z
N MET A 1 17.62 -9.83 1.34
CA MET A 1 16.61 -10.53 2.15
C MET A 1 15.21 -10.42 1.55
N TYR A 2 14.68 -9.22 1.41
CA TYR A 2 13.38 -9.07 0.76
C TYR A 2 13.55 -9.14 -0.75
N LYS A 3 12.67 -9.90 -1.41
CA LYS A 3 12.70 -10.07 -2.87
C LYS A 3 11.48 -9.48 -3.55
N ARG A 4 10.37 -9.43 -2.86
CA ARG A 4 9.10 -8.95 -3.42
C ARG A 4 8.43 -8.01 -2.42
N ILE A 5 8.48 -6.74 -2.71
CA ILE A 5 8.03 -5.68 -1.80
C ILE A 5 6.77 -5.03 -2.38
N MET A 6 5.74 -4.93 -1.57
CA MET A 6 4.49 -4.28 -1.96
C MET A 6 4.31 -3.01 -1.15
N VAL A 7 3.86 -1.94 -1.79
CA VAL A 7 3.58 -0.65 -1.14
C VAL A 7 2.16 -0.24 -1.49
N ALA A 8 1.37 0.08 -0.48
CA ALA A 8 0.02 0.61 -0.69
C ALA A 8 0.04 2.13 -0.70
N VAL A 9 -0.54 2.73 -1.74
CA VAL A 9 -0.58 4.19 -1.90
C VAL A 9 -2.02 4.64 -2.11
N ASP A 10 -2.34 5.82 -1.57
CA ASP A 10 -3.68 6.40 -1.70
C ASP A 10 -3.65 7.88 -2.12
N GLY A 11 -2.49 8.38 -2.53
CA GLY A 11 -2.31 9.77 -2.92
C GLY A 11 -1.98 10.70 -1.77
N SER A 12 -1.96 10.21 -0.53
CA SER A 12 -1.64 11.04 0.64
C SER A 12 -0.13 11.23 0.78
N GLU A 13 0.27 12.23 1.59
CA GLU A 13 1.68 12.46 1.87
C GLU A 13 2.34 11.30 2.58
N ILE A 14 1.62 10.68 3.52
CA ILE A 14 2.19 9.55 4.26
C ILE A 14 2.39 8.34 3.32
N ALA A 15 1.52 8.17 2.35
CA ALA A 15 1.70 7.12 1.36
C ALA A 15 2.92 7.39 0.48
N GLN A 16 3.21 8.65 0.18
CA GLN A 16 4.42 9.02 -0.55
C GLN A 16 5.68 8.68 0.27
N GLN A 17 5.65 8.91 1.58
CA GLN A 17 6.75 8.53 2.45
C GLN A 17 6.90 7.02 2.52
N ALA A 18 5.79 6.29 2.57
CA ALA A 18 5.83 4.82 2.53
C ALA A 18 6.43 4.33 1.22
N LEU A 19 6.06 4.95 0.11
CA LEU A 19 6.64 4.60 -1.20
C LEU A 19 8.15 4.84 -1.23
N ALA A 20 8.59 5.99 -0.70
CA ALA A 20 10.02 6.29 -0.64
C ALA A 20 10.80 5.22 0.15
N GLU A 21 10.26 4.76 1.26
CA GLU A 21 10.87 3.69 2.03
C GLU A 21 10.89 2.38 1.27
N GLY A 22 9.77 2.05 0.60
CA GLY A 22 9.71 0.84 -0.23
C GLY A 22 10.72 0.85 -1.36
N ILE A 23 10.89 2.00 -2.01
CA ILE A 23 11.88 2.17 -3.08
C ILE A 23 13.29 1.97 -2.52
N ASN A 24 13.61 2.57 -1.38
CA ASN A 24 14.90 2.41 -0.73
C ASN A 24 15.22 0.94 -0.44
N ILE A 25 14.25 0.23 0.12
CA ILE A 25 14.44 -1.17 0.47
C ILE A 25 14.59 -2.02 -0.80
N ALA A 26 13.75 -1.75 -1.82
CA ALA A 26 13.83 -2.48 -3.07
C ALA A 26 15.19 -2.29 -3.74
N ASN A 27 15.71 -1.07 -3.75
CA ASN A 27 17.02 -0.80 -4.32
C ASN A 27 18.14 -1.46 -3.51
N THR A 28 18.04 -1.46 -2.19
CA THR A 28 19.03 -2.06 -1.30
C THR A 28 19.14 -3.57 -1.52
N TYR A 29 18.00 -4.25 -1.68
CA TYR A 29 17.98 -5.71 -1.83
C TYR A 29 17.85 -6.16 -3.29
N ASN A 30 17.79 -5.22 -4.22
CA ASN A 30 17.56 -5.53 -5.63
C ASN A 30 16.25 -6.32 -5.82
N ALA A 31 15.20 -5.85 -5.14
CA ALA A 31 13.91 -6.52 -5.10
C ALA A 31 12.97 -5.99 -6.18
N THR A 32 11.91 -6.77 -6.46
CA THR A 32 10.80 -6.31 -7.29
C THR A 32 9.81 -5.54 -6.43
N LEU A 33 9.34 -4.41 -6.93
CA LEU A 33 8.40 -3.55 -6.22
C LEU A 33 7.02 -3.62 -6.88
N CYS A 34 5.98 -3.78 -6.09
CA CYS A 34 4.61 -3.69 -6.57
C CYS A 34 3.88 -2.57 -5.82
N ILE A 35 3.39 -1.60 -6.55
CA ILE A 35 2.65 -0.47 -5.99
C ILE A 35 1.16 -0.75 -6.17
N VAL A 36 0.39 -0.71 -5.10
CA VAL A 36 -1.04 -1.00 -5.15
C VAL A 36 -1.85 0.19 -4.66
N ASN A 37 -3.03 0.34 -5.24
CA ASN A 37 -4.04 1.30 -4.81
C ASN A 37 -5.38 0.57 -4.71
N CYS A 38 -6.13 0.84 -3.64
CA CYS A 38 -7.47 0.29 -3.44
C CYS A 38 -8.52 1.32 -3.81
N ILE A 39 -9.47 0.91 -4.64
CA ILE A 39 -10.66 1.73 -4.92
C ILE A 39 -11.88 1.05 -4.33
N GLY A 40 -12.90 1.86 -4.00
CA GLY A 40 -14.09 1.37 -3.31
C GLY A 40 -15.26 1.05 -4.21
N GLY A 41 -15.03 0.85 -5.49
CA GLY A 41 -16.13 0.57 -6.41
C GLY A 41 -15.62 0.30 -7.81
N GLU A 42 -16.56 0.13 -8.73
CA GLU A 42 -16.23 -0.18 -10.12
C GLU A 42 -16.56 0.94 -11.10
N ASN A 43 -16.91 2.14 -10.59
CA ASN A 43 -17.21 3.23 -11.49
C ASN A 43 -15.93 3.76 -12.14
N ASP A 44 -16.09 4.33 -13.33
CA ASP A 44 -14.95 4.78 -14.13
C ASP A 44 -14.17 5.91 -13.47
N THR A 45 -14.85 6.77 -12.73
CA THR A 45 -14.21 7.89 -12.04
C THR A 45 -13.19 7.38 -11.01
N ASP A 46 -13.60 6.41 -10.18
CA ASP A 46 -12.72 5.83 -9.17
C ASP A 46 -11.56 5.07 -9.81
N LYS A 47 -11.83 4.32 -10.87
CA LYS A 47 -10.78 3.60 -11.60
C LYS A 47 -9.76 4.56 -12.20
N ASN A 48 -10.23 5.64 -12.81
CA ASN A 48 -9.33 6.63 -13.42
C ASN A 48 -8.46 7.30 -12.37
N LYS A 49 -9.08 7.67 -11.23
CA LYS A 49 -8.34 8.29 -10.13
C LYS A 49 -7.29 7.34 -9.55
N GLY A 50 -7.67 6.09 -9.34
CA GLY A 50 -6.72 5.09 -8.84
C GLY A 50 -5.56 4.86 -9.79
N ASN A 51 -5.86 4.79 -11.08
CA ASN A 51 -4.81 4.62 -12.10
C ASN A 51 -3.89 5.83 -12.16
N GLU A 52 -4.42 7.04 -11.99
CA GLU A 52 -3.59 8.24 -11.93
C GLU A 52 -2.63 8.21 -10.75
N ILE A 53 -3.11 7.78 -9.59
CA ILE A 53 -2.26 7.64 -8.40
C ILE A 53 -1.14 6.63 -8.67
N LEU A 54 -1.47 5.49 -9.27
CA LEU A 54 -0.49 4.46 -9.59
C LEU A 54 0.52 4.93 -10.64
N GLU A 55 0.06 5.62 -11.67
CA GLU A 55 0.93 6.14 -12.72
C GLU A 55 1.94 7.14 -12.16
N LYS A 56 1.47 8.05 -11.31
CA LYS A 56 2.34 9.02 -10.67
C LYS A 56 3.35 8.33 -9.77
N ALA A 57 2.90 7.38 -8.95
CA ALA A 57 3.79 6.65 -8.06
C ALA A 57 4.86 5.88 -8.84
N LYS A 58 4.46 5.26 -9.96
CA LYS A 58 5.40 4.54 -10.80
C LYS A 58 6.42 5.48 -11.43
N SER A 59 5.97 6.67 -11.85
CA SER A 59 6.88 7.66 -12.47
C SER A 59 7.92 8.19 -11.48
N ASP A 60 7.61 8.16 -10.18
CA ASP A 60 8.52 8.62 -9.13
C ASP A 60 9.53 7.56 -8.73
N THR A 61 9.48 6.39 -9.35
CA THR A 61 10.25 5.23 -8.92
C THR A 61 11.38 4.93 -9.90
N ASP A 62 12.58 4.65 -9.37
CA ASP A 62 13.75 4.28 -10.14
C ASP A 62 14.14 2.81 -9.96
N VAL A 63 13.26 2.02 -9.38
CA VAL A 63 13.48 0.59 -9.20
C VAL A 63 13.43 -0.10 -10.56
N LEU A 64 14.38 -0.99 -10.82
CA LEU A 64 14.47 -1.67 -12.12
C LEU A 64 13.26 -2.55 -12.43
N SER A 65 12.68 -3.17 -11.41
CA SER A 65 11.52 -4.04 -11.60
C SER A 65 10.37 -3.52 -10.76
N VAL A 66 9.41 -2.85 -11.40
CA VAL A 66 8.26 -2.25 -10.73
C VAL A 66 6.97 -2.61 -11.47
N GLU A 67 5.96 -3.01 -10.69
CA GLU A 67 4.61 -3.31 -11.17
C GLU A 67 3.61 -2.45 -10.44
N THR A 68 2.44 -2.27 -11.03
CA THR A 68 1.31 -1.60 -10.35
C THR A 68 0.08 -2.50 -10.41
N ARG A 69 -0.74 -2.42 -9.37
CA ARG A 69 -2.02 -3.14 -9.32
C ARG A 69 -3.09 -2.24 -8.75
N LEU A 70 -4.23 -2.20 -9.44
CA LEU A 70 -5.41 -1.52 -8.94
C LEU A 70 -6.29 -2.57 -8.25
N LEU A 71 -6.51 -2.39 -6.95
CA LEU A 71 -7.29 -3.32 -6.15
C LEU A 71 -8.70 -2.78 -5.95
N ASN A 72 -9.68 -3.66 -5.89
CA ASN A 72 -11.06 -3.28 -5.66
C ASN A 72 -11.48 -3.79 -4.28
N ALA A 73 -11.74 -2.86 -3.37
CA ALA A 73 -12.27 -3.17 -2.06
C ALA A 73 -13.79 -2.97 -2.11
N GLU A 74 -14.55 -3.88 -1.48
CA GLU A 74 -15.98 -3.72 -1.44
C GLU A 74 -16.34 -2.58 -0.50
N ALA A 75 -16.98 -1.55 -1.05
CA ALA A 75 -17.28 -0.32 -0.30
C ALA A 75 -18.12 -0.58 0.95
N GLU A 76 -18.99 -1.56 0.92
CA GLU A 76 -19.86 -1.90 2.05
C GLU A 76 -19.11 -2.41 3.27
N TYR A 77 -17.86 -2.87 3.11
CA TYR A 77 -17.05 -3.36 4.23
C TYR A 77 -16.08 -2.29 4.76
N GLY A 78 -16.06 -1.11 4.16
CA GLY A 78 -15.25 0.01 4.62
C GLY A 78 -13.77 -0.34 4.75
N LEU A 79 -13.18 0.01 5.89
CA LEU A 79 -11.76 -0.25 6.13
C LEU A 79 -11.41 -1.73 6.16
N ASN A 80 -12.34 -2.59 6.54
CA ASN A 80 -12.15 -4.04 6.49
C ASN A 80 -11.97 -4.51 5.05
N GLY A 81 -12.73 -3.94 4.13
CA GLY A 81 -12.61 -4.27 2.71
C GLY A 81 -11.25 -3.88 2.15
N ILE A 82 -10.70 -2.74 2.57
CA ILE A 82 -9.38 -2.30 2.13
C ILE A 82 -8.31 -3.27 2.63
N ALA A 83 -8.34 -3.62 3.90
CA ALA A 83 -7.37 -4.55 4.48
C ALA A 83 -7.45 -5.93 3.83
N ASP A 84 -8.67 -6.42 3.57
CA ASP A 84 -8.87 -7.70 2.90
C ASP A 84 -8.31 -7.68 1.47
N ALA A 85 -8.55 -6.59 0.73
CA ALA A 85 -8.05 -6.47 -0.64
C ALA A 85 -6.52 -6.45 -0.67
N ILE A 86 -5.90 -5.72 0.25
CA ILE A 86 -4.44 -5.66 0.33
C ILE A 86 -3.88 -7.03 0.74
N ALA A 87 -4.49 -7.68 1.72
CA ALA A 87 -4.03 -9.01 2.16
C ALA A 87 -4.12 -10.03 1.04
N ALA A 88 -5.20 -10.01 0.26
CA ALA A 88 -5.34 -10.89 -0.88
C ALA A 88 -4.26 -10.63 -1.93
N ALA A 89 -3.96 -9.37 -2.19
CA ALA A 89 -2.90 -9.00 -3.13
C ALA A 89 -1.53 -9.44 -2.64
N VAL A 90 -1.25 -9.29 -1.35
CA VAL A 90 0.00 -9.75 -0.74
C VAL A 90 0.16 -11.26 -0.97
N TYR A 91 -0.89 -12.01 -0.73
CA TYR A 91 -0.89 -13.45 -0.91
C TYR A 91 -0.71 -13.83 -2.39
N ASP A 92 -1.52 -13.25 -3.26
CA ASP A 92 -1.50 -13.59 -4.69
C ASP A 92 -0.17 -13.22 -5.35
N TRP A 93 0.38 -12.08 -5.01
CA TRP A 93 1.64 -11.61 -5.57
C TRP A 93 2.85 -12.21 -4.85
N LYS A 94 2.63 -12.84 -3.72
CA LYS A 94 3.68 -13.43 -2.87
C LYS A 94 4.67 -12.39 -2.38
N ALA A 95 4.14 -11.28 -1.86
CA ALA A 95 4.97 -10.27 -1.25
C ALA A 95 5.61 -10.81 0.03
N ASP A 96 6.88 -10.52 0.24
CA ASP A 96 7.55 -10.85 1.50
C ASP A 96 7.68 -9.64 2.43
N LEU A 97 7.34 -8.46 1.93
CA LEU A 97 7.23 -7.25 2.73
C LEU A 97 6.10 -6.39 2.18
N ILE A 98 5.21 -5.94 3.07
CA ILE A 98 4.19 -4.94 2.73
C ILE A 98 4.52 -3.66 3.50
N VAL A 99 4.60 -2.54 2.78
CA VAL A 99 4.89 -1.22 3.35
C VAL A 99 3.62 -0.38 3.29
N VAL A 100 3.20 0.13 4.43
CA VAL A 100 2.00 0.97 4.52
C VAL A 100 2.30 2.18 5.39
N GLY A 101 1.72 3.31 5.01
CA GLY A 101 1.76 4.50 5.84
C GLY A 101 0.68 4.46 6.90
N THR A 102 0.98 5.03 8.06
CA THR A 102 -0.04 5.24 9.08
C THR A 102 -0.20 6.74 9.24
N SER A 103 -1.43 7.24 9.18
CA SER A 103 -1.63 8.65 9.44
C SER A 103 -1.37 8.91 10.92
N ASN A 104 -0.39 9.73 11.20
CA ASN A 104 0.01 10.02 12.57
C ASN A 104 -0.68 11.29 13.03
N ARG A 105 -1.98 11.22 13.26
CA ARG A 105 -2.76 12.37 13.67
C ARG A 105 -2.77 12.50 15.18
N ARG A 106 -3.02 13.71 15.65
CA ARG A 106 -3.04 13.99 17.08
C ARG A 106 -4.40 13.68 17.68
N GLY A 107 -4.43 13.43 18.99
CA GLY A 107 -5.65 13.24 19.74
C GLY A 107 -6.33 11.93 19.44
N LEU A 108 -7.66 11.95 19.37
CA LEU A 108 -8.45 10.75 19.17
C LEU A 108 -8.15 10.06 17.85
N GLU A 109 -7.73 10.82 16.87
CA GLU A 109 -7.41 10.26 15.57
C GLU A 109 -6.25 9.28 15.60
N ARG A 110 -5.39 9.38 16.60
CA ARG A 110 -4.30 8.43 16.79
C ARG A 110 -4.79 7.00 16.97
N PHE A 111 -5.98 6.83 17.53
CA PHE A 111 -6.55 5.51 17.76
C PHE A 111 -7.15 4.89 16.51
N TYR A 112 -7.46 5.71 15.52
CA TYR A 112 -8.01 5.22 14.24
C TYR A 112 -6.96 5.03 13.17
N VAL A 113 -5.82 5.62 13.41
CA VAL A 113 -4.76 5.74 12.47
C VAL A 113 -4.16 4.38 12.20
N GLY A 114 -4.22 3.54 12.09
CA GLY A 114 -3.64 2.28 11.86
C GLY A 114 -4.67 1.17 11.77
N SER A 115 -5.95 1.50 11.62
CA SER A 115 -6.94 0.44 11.58
C SER A 115 -6.73 -0.53 10.44
N VAL A 116 -6.33 -0.04 9.27
CA VAL A 116 -5.97 -0.94 8.15
C VAL A 116 -4.71 -1.72 8.48
N ALA A 117 -3.70 -1.03 9.04
CA ALA A 117 -2.44 -1.67 9.41
C ALA A 117 -2.65 -2.73 10.50
N GLU A 118 -3.46 -2.44 11.51
CA GLU A 118 -3.78 -3.42 12.55
C GLU A 118 -4.43 -4.67 11.97
N GLN A 119 -5.35 -4.48 11.04
CA GLN A 119 -6.02 -5.60 10.40
C GLN A 119 -5.05 -6.41 9.54
N LEU A 120 -4.11 -5.74 8.88
CA LEU A 120 -3.11 -6.43 8.09
C LEU A 120 -2.23 -7.33 8.95
N VAL A 121 -1.89 -6.91 10.17
CA VAL A 121 -1.09 -7.74 11.09
C VAL A 121 -1.75 -9.11 11.29
N ALA A 122 -3.08 -9.14 11.35
CA ALA A 122 -3.81 -10.39 11.55
C ALA A 122 -4.04 -11.19 10.27
N LYS A 123 -3.85 -10.58 9.11
CA LYS A 123 -4.28 -11.15 7.83
C LYS A 123 -3.14 -11.58 6.91
N VAL A 124 -1.93 -11.08 7.11
CA VAL A 124 -0.80 -11.39 6.22
C VAL A 124 0.29 -12.11 7.00
N ASP A 125 1.01 -12.97 6.30
CA ASP A 125 2.16 -13.68 6.86
C ASP A 125 3.48 -12.97 6.54
N SER A 126 3.44 -12.00 5.64
CA SER A 126 4.64 -11.26 5.28
C SER A 126 5.06 -10.29 6.39
N SER A 127 6.29 -9.82 6.32
CA SER A 127 6.73 -8.69 7.16
C SER A 127 5.93 -7.44 6.81
N ILE A 128 5.73 -6.58 7.79
CA ILE A 128 5.00 -5.32 7.61
C ILE A 128 5.88 -4.18 8.10
N LEU A 129 6.05 -3.17 7.27
CA LEU A 129 6.71 -1.93 7.67
C LEU A 129 5.66 -0.83 7.74
N LEU A 130 5.49 -0.27 8.92
CA LEU A 130 4.57 0.84 9.15
C LEU A 130 5.37 2.14 9.11
N VAL A 131 5.08 2.99 8.13
CA VAL A 131 5.76 4.27 7.98
C VAL A 131 4.90 5.35 8.62
N ARG A 132 5.49 6.08 9.55
CA ARG A 132 4.81 7.15 10.27
C ARG A 132 5.20 8.49 9.71
N SER A 133 4.28 9.45 9.76
CA SER A 133 4.61 10.81 9.35
C SER A 133 5.56 11.44 10.39
N LYS A 134 6.43 12.25 9.89
CA LYS A 134 7.42 12.94 10.74
C LYS A 134 6.92 14.27 11.22
#